data_e9e9ec69dfea3da76716187ad625be7b
#
_entry.id   e9e9ec69dfea3da76716187ad625be7b
#
_cell.length_a   1.000
_cell.length_b   1.000
_cell.length_c   1.000
_cell.angle_alpha   90.00
_cell.angle_beta   90.00
_cell.angle_gamma   90.00
#
_symmetry.space_group_name_H-M   'P 1'
#
loop_
_entity.id
_entity.type
_entity.pdbx_description
1 polymer ?
#
loop_
_entity_poly.entity_id
_entity_poly.type
_entity_poly.pdbx_seq_one_letter_code
_entity_poly.pdbx_strand_id
1 'polypeptide(L)'
;MKMHENDFLIAVADGRATTQELERYQQLRQADPRVELYVALLRATHARLQRAAAQQPQAVPASLLERIRRQTSQPANLIGNAARRWWWVAAAAVAILVVIVAPWRTNATDFREESLKNFQLIRSGTLTVAKASQNFDELVAFFRSHGVTYNLVNVPLRAELVGGVVSEHNGTKLAHMVYRRGDTLIYMYQAPEELFERGILALPPSVTPYAETGKWYAETVAHATWMFWRVQSVYCSVVANVPKEVLATYFVEGAL
;
A
#
# COMPACT_ATOMS: atom_id res chain seq x y z
N MET A 1 -9.39 -10.11 -17.94
CA MET A 1 -8.68 -11.40 -17.73
C MET A 1 -9.37 -12.11 -16.58
N LYS A 2 -9.93 -13.31 -16.81
CA LYS A 2 -10.80 -14.02 -15.84
C LYS A 2 -9.94 -14.53 -14.67
N MET A 3 -10.42 -14.37 -13.43
CA MET A 3 -9.71 -14.69 -12.18
C MET A 3 -9.15 -16.13 -12.08
N HIS A 4 -9.77 -17.10 -12.79
CA HIS A 4 -9.31 -18.49 -12.85
C HIS A 4 -8.13 -18.79 -13.81
N GLU A 5 -7.74 -17.82 -14.62
CA GLU A 5 -6.67 -18.03 -15.61
C GLU A 5 -5.25 -17.82 -15.05
N ASN A 6 -5.13 -17.22 -13.86
CA ASN A 6 -3.84 -16.91 -13.23
C ASN A 6 -3.40 -17.89 -12.14
N ASP A 7 -4.29 -18.77 -11.68
CA ASP A 7 -3.98 -19.68 -10.55
C ASP A 7 -2.81 -20.61 -10.87
N PHE A 8 -2.67 -21.07 -12.13
CA PHE A 8 -1.56 -21.92 -12.52
C PHE A 8 -0.21 -21.17 -12.55
N LEU A 9 -0.19 -19.86 -12.82
CA LEU A 9 1.06 -19.06 -12.73
C LEU A 9 1.56 -18.94 -11.30
N ILE A 10 0.66 -18.92 -10.33
CA ILE A 10 1.02 -18.98 -8.91
C ILE A 10 1.63 -20.36 -8.59
N ALA A 11 1.01 -21.44 -9.07
CA ALA A 11 1.56 -22.80 -8.90
C ALA A 11 2.95 -22.95 -9.53
N VAL A 12 3.18 -22.33 -10.71
CA VAL A 12 4.51 -22.26 -11.35
C VAL A 12 5.51 -21.46 -10.50
N ALA A 13 5.09 -20.34 -9.94
CA ALA A 13 5.95 -19.52 -9.08
C ALA A 13 6.34 -20.25 -7.80
N ASP A 14 5.42 -21.03 -7.22
CA ASP A 14 5.62 -21.84 -5.99
C ASP A 14 6.39 -23.13 -6.22
N GLY A 15 6.66 -23.51 -7.47
CA GLY A 15 7.27 -24.80 -7.80
C GLY A 15 6.35 -26.01 -7.59
N ARG A 16 5.02 -25.78 -7.52
CA ARG A 16 3.99 -26.82 -7.30
C ARG A 16 3.21 -27.15 -8.56
N ALA A 17 3.61 -26.58 -9.71
CA ALA A 17 2.92 -26.75 -10.98
C ALA A 17 3.04 -28.19 -11.49
N THR A 18 1.95 -28.71 -12.03
CA THR A 18 1.89 -29.98 -12.75
C THR A 18 2.63 -29.88 -14.09
N THR A 19 2.95 -31.04 -14.70
CA THR A 19 3.60 -31.07 -16.03
C THR A 19 2.79 -30.31 -17.09
N GLN A 20 1.46 -30.44 -17.06
CA GLN A 20 0.57 -29.77 -18.00
C GLN A 20 0.57 -28.22 -17.80
N GLU A 21 0.63 -27.76 -16.56
CA GLU A 21 0.73 -26.33 -16.23
C GLU A 21 2.08 -25.73 -16.64
N LEU A 22 3.17 -26.49 -16.51
CA LEU A 22 4.49 -26.08 -16.98
C LEU A 22 4.54 -25.97 -18.51
N GLU A 23 3.96 -26.89 -19.24
CA GLU A 23 3.87 -26.83 -20.72
C GLU A 23 3.05 -25.60 -21.15
N ARG A 24 1.90 -25.36 -20.50
CA ARG A 24 1.10 -24.17 -20.74
C ARG A 24 1.84 -22.88 -20.44
N TYR A 25 2.61 -22.86 -19.36
CA TYR A 25 3.47 -21.72 -19.02
C TYR A 25 4.53 -21.47 -20.10
N GLN A 26 5.19 -22.51 -20.61
CA GLN A 26 6.19 -22.37 -21.68
C GLN A 26 5.58 -21.80 -22.97
N GLN A 27 4.37 -22.24 -23.37
CA GLN A 27 3.66 -21.70 -24.50
C GLN A 27 3.31 -20.22 -24.33
N LEU A 28 2.78 -19.85 -23.15
CA LEU A 28 2.44 -18.46 -22.85
C LEU A 28 3.68 -17.55 -22.80
N ARG A 29 4.79 -18.04 -22.24
CA ARG A 29 6.05 -17.30 -22.19
C ARG A 29 6.62 -17.00 -23.59
N GLN A 30 6.45 -17.92 -24.54
CA GLN A 30 6.84 -17.70 -25.93
C GLN A 30 5.95 -16.67 -26.63
N ALA A 31 4.65 -16.62 -26.27
CA ALA A 31 3.68 -15.70 -26.85
C ALA A 31 3.75 -14.29 -26.23
N ASP A 32 4.01 -14.19 -24.93
CA ASP A 32 4.12 -12.91 -24.19
C ASP A 32 5.25 -12.94 -23.14
N PRO A 33 6.39 -12.27 -23.41
CA PRO A 33 7.51 -12.19 -22.47
C PRO A 33 7.16 -11.60 -21.09
N ARG A 34 6.05 -10.87 -20.96
CA ARG A 34 5.59 -10.30 -19.67
C ARG A 34 5.16 -11.38 -18.67
N VAL A 35 4.79 -12.55 -19.16
CA VAL A 35 4.44 -13.69 -18.31
C VAL A 35 5.64 -14.14 -17.46
N GLU A 36 6.84 -14.14 -18.02
CA GLU A 36 8.07 -14.46 -17.28
C GLU A 36 8.36 -13.43 -16.17
N LEU A 37 8.21 -12.14 -16.49
CA LEU A 37 8.37 -11.06 -15.53
C LEU A 37 7.36 -11.18 -14.37
N TYR A 38 6.12 -11.55 -14.67
CA TYR A 38 5.08 -11.75 -13.67
C TYR A 38 5.40 -12.92 -12.72
N VAL A 39 5.83 -14.06 -13.25
CA VAL A 39 6.25 -15.23 -12.42
C VAL A 39 7.49 -14.90 -11.59
N ALA A 40 8.46 -14.15 -12.15
CA ALA A 40 9.63 -13.69 -11.40
C ALA A 40 9.24 -12.77 -10.23
N LEU A 41 8.28 -11.86 -10.44
CA LEU A 41 7.74 -10.99 -9.40
C LEU A 41 7.04 -11.79 -8.28
N LEU A 42 6.23 -12.79 -8.63
CA LEU A 42 5.60 -13.69 -7.65
C LEU A 42 6.65 -14.42 -6.81
N ARG A 43 7.69 -14.98 -7.44
CA ARG A 43 8.81 -15.65 -6.72
C ARG A 43 9.54 -14.71 -5.78
N ALA A 44 9.83 -13.50 -6.22
CA ALA A 44 10.48 -12.49 -5.39
C ALA A 44 9.62 -12.09 -4.18
N THR A 45 8.30 -11.98 -4.38
CA THR A 45 7.35 -11.68 -3.30
C THR A 45 7.28 -12.82 -2.28
N HIS A 46 7.19 -14.09 -2.74
CA HIS A 46 7.21 -15.25 -1.86
C HIS A 46 8.50 -15.38 -1.07
N ALA A 47 9.66 -15.14 -1.71
CA ALA A 47 10.95 -15.15 -1.02
C ALA A 47 11.06 -14.05 0.06
N ARG A 48 10.45 -12.88 -0.16
CA ARG A 48 10.34 -11.81 0.84
C ARG A 48 9.46 -12.23 2.03
N LEU A 49 8.29 -12.80 1.74
CA LEU A 49 7.37 -13.29 2.78
C LEU A 49 7.99 -14.39 3.62
N GLN A 50 8.69 -15.34 3.01
CA GLN A 50 9.41 -16.42 3.73
C GLN A 50 10.51 -15.87 4.64
N ARG A 51 11.29 -14.88 4.16
CA ARG A 51 12.32 -14.22 5.00
C ARG A 51 11.69 -13.44 6.15
N ALA A 52 10.58 -12.71 5.92
CA ALA A 52 9.88 -12.01 6.98
C ALA A 52 9.29 -12.98 8.03
N ALA A 53 8.74 -14.10 7.60
CA ALA A 53 8.25 -15.16 8.49
C ALA A 53 9.37 -15.83 9.31
N ALA A 54 10.55 -16.02 8.71
CA ALA A 54 11.72 -16.58 9.40
C ALA A 54 12.34 -15.59 10.41
N GLN A 55 12.20 -14.30 10.20
CA GLN A 55 12.71 -13.27 11.11
C GLN A 55 11.82 -13.00 12.32
N GLN A 56 10.58 -13.47 12.30
CA GLN A 56 9.65 -13.42 13.43
C GLN A 56 9.21 -14.84 13.81
N PRO A 57 10.05 -15.64 14.49
CA PRO A 57 9.62 -16.91 15.03
C PRO A 57 8.65 -16.64 16.18
N GLN A 58 7.37 -16.43 15.88
CA GLN A 58 6.33 -16.54 16.90
C GLN A 58 6.30 -18.01 17.31
N ALA A 59 6.86 -18.31 18.46
CA ALA A 59 6.72 -19.62 19.08
C ALA A 59 5.21 -19.90 19.21
N VAL A 60 4.73 -20.90 18.48
CA VAL A 60 3.34 -21.35 18.58
C VAL A 60 3.10 -21.71 20.05
N PRO A 61 2.11 -21.10 20.75
CA PRO A 61 1.88 -21.39 22.15
C PRO A 61 1.72 -22.90 22.36
N ALA A 62 2.42 -23.45 23.35
CA ALA A 62 2.41 -24.89 23.63
C ALA A 62 0.99 -25.43 23.82
N SER A 63 0.09 -24.59 24.36
CA SER A 63 -1.34 -24.89 24.53
C SER A 63 -2.08 -25.13 23.19
N LEU A 64 -1.65 -24.46 22.11
CA LEU A 64 -2.25 -24.63 20.78
C LEU A 64 -1.74 -25.92 20.11
N LEU A 65 -0.45 -26.24 20.24
CA LEU A 65 0.15 -27.50 19.79
C LEU A 65 -0.47 -28.72 20.49
N GLU A 66 -0.74 -28.60 21.78
CA GLU A 66 -1.34 -29.67 22.58
C GLU A 66 -2.84 -29.87 22.24
N ARG A 67 -3.58 -28.81 21.92
CA ARG A 67 -4.94 -28.89 21.39
C ARG A 67 -5.00 -29.58 20.03
N ILE A 68 -4.12 -29.21 19.12
CA ILE A 68 -4.03 -29.85 17.79
C ILE A 68 -3.67 -31.32 17.94
N ARG A 69 -2.69 -31.66 18.81
CA ARG A 69 -2.28 -33.04 19.07
C ARG A 69 -3.41 -33.90 19.66
N ARG A 70 -4.22 -33.36 20.59
CA ARG A 70 -5.39 -34.04 21.14
C ARG A 70 -6.50 -34.28 20.10
N GLN A 71 -6.66 -33.38 19.16
CA GLN A 71 -7.65 -33.53 18.08
C GLN A 71 -7.21 -34.52 16.98
N THR A 72 -5.92 -34.66 16.74
CA THR A 72 -5.39 -35.59 15.73
C THR A 72 -5.10 -36.99 16.26
N SER A 73 -5.03 -37.20 17.58
CA SER A 73 -4.74 -38.50 18.19
C SER A 73 -5.98 -39.33 18.56
N GLN A 74 -7.20 -38.89 18.21
CA GLN A 74 -8.38 -39.78 18.35
C GLN A 74 -8.42 -40.82 17.24
N PRO A 75 -8.47 -42.13 17.58
CA PRO A 75 -8.51 -43.18 16.58
C PRO A 75 -9.80 -43.06 15.75
N ALA A 76 -9.63 -43.10 14.43
CA ALA A 76 -10.72 -43.07 13.45
C ALA A 76 -11.48 -44.38 13.41
N ASN A 77 -12.19 -44.75 14.48
CA ASN A 77 -13.12 -45.87 14.46
C ASN A 77 -14.50 -45.42 14.93
N LEU A 78 -15.46 -45.66 14.05
CA LEU A 78 -16.92 -45.55 14.22
C LEU A 78 -17.49 -44.12 13.95
N ILE A 79 -17.49 -43.71 12.68
CA ILE A 79 -18.43 -42.66 12.28
C ILE A 79 -19.08 -43.07 10.94
N GLY A 80 -20.34 -43.47 11.03
CA GLY A 80 -21.18 -43.76 9.88
C GLY A 80 -21.44 -42.54 9.00
N ASN A 81 -22.05 -42.77 7.83
CA ASN A 81 -22.25 -41.77 6.75
C ASN A 81 -22.89 -40.44 7.13
N ALA A 82 -23.48 -40.29 8.32
CA ALA A 82 -24.00 -39.04 8.87
C ALA A 82 -22.88 -38.03 9.25
N ALA A 83 -21.73 -38.51 9.72
CA ALA A 83 -20.64 -37.68 10.15
C ALA A 83 -19.86 -37.02 9.00
N ARG A 84 -19.87 -37.62 7.79
CA ARG A 84 -19.25 -37.03 6.61
C ARG A 84 -19.90 -35.68 6.20
N ARG A 85 -21.18 -35.50 6.54
CA ARG A 85 -21.94 -34.27 6.28
C ARG A 85 -21.61 -33.18 7.30
N TRP A 86 -21.27 -33.56 8.53
CA TRP A 86 -20.87 -32.63 9.58
C TRP A 86 -19.42 -32.12 9.48
N TRP A 87 -18.55 -32.88 8.78
CA TRP A 87 -17.17 -32.44 8.53
C TRP A 87 -17.11 -31.17 7.68
N TRP A 88 -18.00 -31.03 6.70
CA TRP A 88 -18.08 -29.82 5.88
C TRP A 88 -18.58 -28.62 6.68
N VAL A 89 -19.45 -28.81 7.65
CA VAL A 89 -19.94 -27.74 8.54
C VAL A 89 -18.85 -27.33 9.52
N ALA A 90 -18.08 -28.27 10.06
CA ALA A 90 -16.93 -27.97 10.93
C ALA A 90 -15.79 -27.29 10.18
N ALA A 91 -15.48 -27.72 8.95
CA ALA A 91 -14.49 -27.07 8.10
C ALA A 91 -14.90 -25.63 7.71
N ALA A 92 -16.19 -25.42 7.42
CA ALA A 92 -16.73 -24.08 7.15
C ALA A 92 -16.69 -23.19 8.41
N ALA A 93 -16.97 -23.72 9.60
CA ALA A 93 -16.89 -22.97 10.85
C ALA A 93 -15.45 -22.58 11.20
N VAL A 94 -14.47 -23.45 10.95
CA VAL A 94 -13.04 -23.15 11.15
C VAL A 94 -12.56 -22.14 10.10
N ALA A 95 -12.99 -22.24 8.84
CA ALA A 95 -12.68 -21.25 7.81
C ALA A 95 -13.26 -19.87 8.13
N ILE A 96 -14.50 -19.82 8.64
CA ILE A 96 -15.15 -18.59 9.09
C ILE A 96 -14.43 -18.03 10.32
N LEU A 97 -14.01 -18.87 11.26
CA LEU A 97 -13.27 -18.43 12.47
C LEU A 97 -11.87 -17.94 12.12
N VAL A 98 -11.19 -18.54 11.15
CA VAL A 98 -9.90 -18.06 10.62
C VAL A 98 -10.06 -16.71 9.90
N VAL A 99 -11.16 -16.50 9.20
CA VAL A 99 -11.47 -15.21 8.55
C VAL A 99 -11.84 -14.13 9.59
N ILE A 100 -12.48 -14.50 10.70
CA ILE A 100 -12.89 -13.55 11.75
C ILE A 100 -11.74 -13.28 12.75
N VAL A 101 -10.86 -14.27 13.01
CA VAL A 101 -9.74 -14.17 13.98
C VAL A 101 -8.41 -13.86 13.30
N ALA A 102 -8.28 -14.06 11.98
CA ALA A 102 -7.18 -13.43 11.25
C ALA A 102 -7.34 -11.92 11.46
N PRO A 103 -6.46 -11.25 12.22
CA PRO A 103 -6.52 -9.81 12.26
C PRO A 103 -6.47 -9.40 10.80
N TRP A 104 -7.42 -8.64 10.36
CA TRP A 104 -7.35 -7.93 9.10
C TRP A 104 -6.14 -7.01 9.25
N ARG A 105 -4.96 -7.58 9.05
CA ARG A 105 -3.78 -6.80 8.76
C ARG A 105 -4.08 -6.20 7.40
N THR A 106 -4.81 -5.12 7.41
CA THR A 106 -4.73 -4.16 6.34
C THR A 106 -3.24 -3.89 6.24
N ASN A 107 -2.58 -4.46 5.23
CA ASN A 107 -1.20 -4.11 4.95
C ASN A 107 -1.22 -2.59 4.84
N ALA A 108 -0.60 -1.92 5.82
CA ALA A 108 -0.56 -0.47 5.83
C ALA A 108 -0.05 -0.03 4.46
N THR A 109 -0.76 0.90 3.84
CA THR A 109 -0.35 1.42 2.54
C THR A 109 0.90 2.26 2.73
N ASP A 110 1.96 1.96 1.97
CA ASP A 110 3.18 2.77 1.99
C ASP A 110 2.88 4.19 1.49
N PHE A 111 3.12 5.18 2.33
CA PHE A 111 2.81 6.59 2.06
C PHE A 111 3.59 7.15 0.86
N ARG A 112 4.82 6.69 0.66
CA ARG A 112 5.64 7.04 -0.50
C ARG A 112 5.06 6.44 -1.79
N GLU A 113 4.74 5.14 -1.77
CA GLU A 113 4.18 4.46 -2.94
C GLU A 113 2.85 5.08 -3.36
N GLU A 114 1.98 5.40 -2.40
CA GLU A 114 0.71 6.06 -2.67
C GLU A 114 0.91 7.47 -3.24
N SER A 115 1.87 8.23 -2.70
CA SER A 115 2.22 9.56 -3.22
C SER A 115 2.72 9.50 -4.66
N LEU A 116 3.63 8.57 -4.96
CA LEU A 116 4.18 8.37 -6.31
C LEU A 116 3.10 7.93 -7.30
N LYS A 117 2.23 7.01 -6.89
CA LYS A 117 1.11 6.53 -7.69
C LYS A 117 0.15 7.67 -8.06
N ASN A 118 -0.27 8.44 -7.06
CA ASN A 118 -1.19 9.56 -7.28
C ASN A 118 -0.55 10.66 -8.15
N PHE A 119 0.73 10.94 -7.96
CA PHE A 119 1.48 11.83 -8.85
C PHE A 119 1.44 11.36 -10.31
N GLN A 120 1.64 10.05 -10.57
CA GLN A 120 1.55 9.51 -11.93
C GLN A 120 0.15 9.62 -12.51
N LEU A 121 -0.89 9.41 -11.70
CA LEU A 121 -2.28 9.57 -12.14
C LEU A 121 -2.61 11.03 -12.52
N ILE A 122 -2.13 12.00 -11.76
CA ILE A 122 -2.26 13.44 -12.08
C ILE A 122 -1.47 13.76 -13.36
N ARG A 123 -0.22 13.29 -13.44
CA ARG A 123 0.65 13.56 -14.59
C ARG A 123 0.10 12.98 -15.90
N SER A 124 -0.52 11.81 -15.86
CA SER A 124 -1.16 11.17 -17.02
C SER A 124 -2.54 11.78 -17.37
N GLY A 125 -3.08 12.66 -16.54
CA GLY A 125 -4.43 13.18 -16.70
C GLY A 125 -5.54 12.19 -16.31
N THR A 126 -5.18 11.01 -15.77
CA THR A 126 -6.16 10.01 -15.29
C THR A 126 -6.87 10.50 -14.04
N LEU A 127 -6.17 11.20 -13.16
CA LEU A 127 -6.72 11.91 -12.01
C LEU A 127 -6.68 13.41 -12.31
N THR A 128 -7.81 14.06 -12.27
CA THR A 128 -7.92 15.51 -12.55
C THR A 128 -8.20 16.29 -11.27
N VAL A 129 -7.83 17.56 -11.28
CA VAL A 129 -8.13 18.49 -10.19
C VAL A 129 -9.65 18.61 -10.03
N ALA A 130 -10.15 18.30 -8.85
CA ALA A 130 -11.59 18.38 -8.55
C ALA A 130 -12.07 19.82 -8.27
N LYS A 131 -11.18 20.63 -7.68
CA LYS A 131 -11.38 22.07 -7.48
C LYS A 131 -10.16 22.83 -7.97
N ALA A 132 -10.28 23.60 -9.03
CA ALA A 132 -9.27 24.55 -9.47
C ALA A 132 -9.34 25.81 -8.59
N SER A 133 -8.23 26.20 -7.99
CA SER A 133 -8.07 27.45 -7.25
C SER A 133 -6.59 27.74 -7.01
N GLN A 134 -6.22 29.02 -7.07
CA GLN A 134 -4.91 29.53 -6.67
C GLN A 134 -4.89 30.01 -5.21
N ASN A 135 -6.04 30.00 -4.55
CA ASN A 135 -6.20 30.42 -3.16
C ASN A 135 -6.26 29.20 -2.24
N PHE A 136 -5.30 29.13 -1.30
CA PHE A 136 -5.23 28.04 -0.34
C PHE A 136 -6.46 27.96 0.57
N ASP A 137 -7.01 29.09 1.02
CA ASP A 137 -8.18 29.11 1.91
C ASP A 137 -9.44 28.60 1.21
N GLU A 138 -9.59 28.87 -0.08
CA GLU A 138 -10.66 28.28 -0.89
C GLU A 138 -10.53 26.76 -0.99
N LEU A 139 -9.29 26.24 -1.13
CA LEU A 139 -9.05 24.80 -1.12
C LEU A 139 -9.32 24.20 0.27
N VAL A 140 -8.95 24.89 1.35
CA VAL A 140 -9.27 24.43 2.71
C VAL A 140 -10.79 24.32 2.89
N ALA A 141 -11.55 25.32 2.44
CA ALA A 141 -13.02 25.28 2.49
C ALA A 141 -13.58 24.10 1.66
N PHE A 142 -13.04 23.90 0.44
CA PHE A 142 -13.39 22.76 -0.41
C PHE A 142 -13.08 21.42 0.27
N PHE A 143 -11.88 21.23 0.82
CA PHE A 143 -11.49 20.00 1.50
C PHE A 143 -12.37 19.70 2.71
N ARG A 144 -12.68 20.72 3.52
CA ARG A 144 -13.59 20.57 4.67
C ARG A 144 -14.99 20.18 4.26
N SER A 145 -15.54 20.81 3.21
CA SER A 145 -16.89 20.47 2.70
C SER A 145 -16.97 19.03 2.14
N HIS A 146 -15.81 18.43 1.81
CA HIS A 146 -15.68 17.04 1.34
C HIS A 146 -15.21 16.06 2.43
N GLY A 147 -15.23 16.48 3.71
CA GLY A 147 -15.01 15.60 4.84
C GLY A 147 -13.54 15.47 5.29
N VAL A 148 -12.63 16.33 4.86
CA VAL A 148 -11.28 16.42 5.44
C VAL A 148 -11.38 17.12 6.79
N THR A 149 -11.02 16.41 7.87
CA THR A 149 -11.24 16.86 9.26
C THR A 149 -9.98 17.38 9.94
N TYR A 150 -8.79 17.04 9.44
CA TYR A 150 -7.52 17.49 10.03
C TYR A 150 -7.10 18.87 9.53
N ASN A 151 -6.18 19.50 10.25
CA ASN A 151 -5.65 20.80 9.86
C ASN A 151 -4.69 20.64 8.69
N LEU A 152 -4.94 21.39 7.62
CA LEU A 152 -4.07 21.43 6.46
C LEU A 152 -2.93 22.40 6.68
N VAL A 153 -1.76 22.02 6.21
CA VAL A 153 -0.54 22.86 6.28
C VAL A 153 -0.42 23.63 4.98
N ASN A 154 -0.39 24.97 5.08
CA ASN A 154 -0.01 25.80 3.94
C ASN A 154 1.51 25.80 3.82
N VAL A 155 2.03 25.08 2.82
CA VAL A 155 3.47 25.06 2.55
C VAL A 155 3.77 26.11 1.49
N PRO A 156 4.53 27.16 1.83
CA PRO A 156 4.83 28.21 0.87
C PRO A 156 5.82 27.70 -0.18
N LEU A 157 5.31 27.53 -1.39
CA LEU A 157 6.08 27.10 -2.57
C LEU A 157 6.21 28.26 -3.55
N ARG A 158 7.39 28.38 -4.16
CA ARG A 158 7.62 29.26 -5.33
C ARG A 158 7.06 28.62 -6.60
N ALA A 159 5.79 28.24 -6.56
CA ALA A 159 5.04 27.57 -7.61
C ALA A 159 3.57 28.03 -7.54
N GLU A 160 2.91 27.98 -8.66
CA GLU A 160 1.47 28.32 -8.77
C GLU A 160 0.62 27.17 -8.27
N LEU A 161 -0.29 27.44 -7.33
CA LEU A 161 -1.30 26.47 -6.90
C LEU A 161 -2.35 26.30 -8.01
N VAL A 162 -2.51 25.09 -8.50
CA VAL A 162 -3.46 24.76 -9.58
C VAL A 162 -4.81 24.35 -9.02
N GLY A 163 -4.80 23.65 -7.88
CA GLY A 163 -6.03 23.21 -7.23
C GLY A 163 -5.84 21.97 -6.35
N GLY A 164 -6.98 21.35 -6.01
CA GLY A 164 -7.01 20.23 -5.07
C GLY A 164 -7.83 19.04 -5.53
N VAL A 165 -7.52 17.90 -4.93
CA VAL A 165 -8.20 16.61 -5.08
C VAL A 165 -8.44 16.03 -3.69
N VAL A 166 -9.56 15.35 -3.47
CA VAL A 166 -9.84 14.58 -2.26
C VAL A 166 -9.75 13.10 -2.59
N SER A 167 -9.02 12.34 -1.81
CA SER A 167 -9.05 10.88 -1.83
C SER A 167 -9.67 10.34 -0.54
N GLU A 168 -9.90 9.04 -0.51
CA GLU A 168 -10.38 8.35 0.68
C GLU A 168 -9.50 7.14 0.97
N HIS A 169 -9.10 7.02 2.24
CA HIS A 169 -8.32 5.89 2.74
C HIS A 169 -8.97 5.36 4.02
N ASN A 170 -9.53 4.16 3.96
CA ASN A 170 -10.25 3.52 5.09
C ASN A 170 -11.24 4.47 5.79
N GLY A 171 -12.07 5.16 4.99
CA GLY A 171 -13.09 6.08 5.50
C GLY A 171 -12.57 7.47 5.89
N THR A 172 -11.26 7.71 5.85
CA THR A 172 -10.67 9.04 6.12
C THR A 172 -10.44 9.77 4.81
N LYS A 173 -10.96 10.99 4.70
CA LYS A 173 -10.75 11.87 3.54
C LYS A 173 -9.41 12.59 3.65
N LEU A 174 -8.65 12.59 2.56
CA LEU A 174 -7.31 13.12 2.49
C LEU A 174 -7.19 14.18 1.41
N ALA A 175 -6.44 15.23 1.71
CA ALA A 175 -6.25 16.39 0.83
C ALA A 175 -4.98 16.24 0.00
N HIS A 176 -5.12 16.53 -1.29
CA HIS A 176 -4.02 16.59 -2.23
C HIS A 176 -4.04 17.92 -2.94
N MET A 177 -2.89 18.56 -3.04
CA MET A 177 -2.73 19.83 -3.73
C MET A 177 -1.80 19.65 -4.93
N VAL A 178 -2.13 20.31 -6.00
CA VAL A 178 -1.37 20.29 -7.26
C VAL A 178 -0.83 21.68 -7.50
N TYR A 179 0.46 21.79 -7.71
CA TYR A 179 1.15 23.02 -8.07
C TYR A 179 1.86 22.87 -9.41
N ARG A 180 2.16 24.00 -10.03
CA ARG A 180 2.92 24.05 -11.28
C ARG A 180 3.95 25.18 -11.24
N ARG A 181 5.13 24.90 -11.79
CA ARG A 181 6.16 25.90 -12.05
C ARG A 181 6.77 25.65 -13.43
N GLY A 182 6.37 26.45 -14.43
CA GLY A 182 6.68 26.15 -15.83
C GLY A 182 6.16 24.76 -16.20
N ASP A 183 7.03 23.89 -16.69
CA ASP A 183 6.70 22.51 -17.07
C ASP A 183 6.77 21.52 -15.89
N THR A 184 7.16 22.00 -14.70
CA THR A 184 7.27 21.15 -13.52
C THR A 184 5.90 21.01 -12.87
N LEU A 185 5.42 19.76 -12.78
CA LEU A 185 4.29 19.38 -11.96
C LEU A 185 4.78 19.03 -10.55
N ILE A 186 4.11 19.59 -9.54
CA ILE A 186 4.39 19.31 -8.14
C ILE A 186 3.09 18.83 -7.51
N TYR A 187 3.12 17.67 -6.92
CA TYR A 187 1.99 17.07 -6.23
C TYR A 187 2.30 16.98 -4.74
N MET A 188 1.41 17.52 -3.92
CA MET A 188 1.51 17.49 -2.47
C MET A 188 0.39 16.66 -1.88
N TYR A 189 0.74 15.73 -1.01
CA TYR A 189 -0.16 14.86 -0.29
C TYR A 189 0.01 15.07 1.22
N GLN A 190 -1.08 15.35 1.91
CA GLN A 190 -1.08 15.56 3.35
C GLN A 190 -1.96 14.52 4.02
N ALA A 191 -1.44 13.91 5.09
CA ALA A 191 -2.12 12.90 5.85
C ALA A 191 -1.93 13.13 7.37
N PRO A 192 -2.99 12.96 8.18
CA PRO A 192 -2.87 13.12 9.62
C PRO A 192 -2.09 11.96 10.24
N GLU A 193 -1.31 12.25 11.28
CA GLU A 193 -0.49 11.28 12.01
C GLU A 193 -1.29 10.07 12.51
N GLU A 194 -2.53 10.29 12.89
CA GLU A 194 -3.46 9.23 13.35
C GLU A 194 -3.55 8.03 12.40
N LEU A 195 -3.44 8.26 11.07
CA LEU A 195 -3.50 7.16 10.10
C LEU A 195 -2.27 6.25 10.18
N PHE A 196 -1.12 6.79 10.58
CA PHE A 196 0.11 6.04 10.77
C PHE A 196 0.10 5.30 12.10
N GLU A 197 -0.39 5.93 13.18
CA GLU A 197 -0.57 5.29 14.49
C GLU A 197 -1.54 4.11 14.41
N ARG A 198 -2.60 4.23 13.62
CA ARG A 198 -3.58 3.16 13.38
C ARG A 198 -3.10 2.09 12.41
N GLY A 199 -1.90 2.23 11.83
CA GLY A 199 -1.34 1.28 10.86
C GLY A 199 -2.12 1.23 9.53
N ILE A 200 -2.83 2.31 9.17
CA ILE A 200 -3.53 2.47 7.89
C ILE A 200 -2.55 2.91 6.81
N LEU A 201 -1.73 3.91 7.13
CA LEU A 201 -0.57 4.31 6.34
C LEU A 201 0.72 3.88 7.05
N ALA A 202 1.77 3.63 6.29
CA ALA A 202 3.09 3.33 6.82
C ALA A 202 4.14 4.25 6.19
N LEU A 203 5.12 4.65 7.00
CA LEU A 203 6.32 5.31 6.49
C LEU A 203 7.35 4.26 6.07
N PRO A 204 8.06 4.46 4.97
CA PRO A 204 9.24 3.66 4.67
C PRO A 204 10.23 3.72 5.84
N PRO A 205 10.92 2.62 6.18
CA PRO A 205 11.90 2.62 7.28
C PRO A 205 12.98 3.71 7.14
N SER A 206 13.33 4.09 5.92
CA SER A 206 14.33 5.13 5.64
C SER A 206 13.95 6.51 6.13
N VAL A 207 12.65 6.82 6.30
CA VAL A 207 12.19 8.16 6.71
C VAL A 207 11.73 8.25 8.16
N THR A 208 11.59 7.13 8.86
CA THR A 208 11.17 7.12 10.27
C THR A 208 12.01 8.06 11.16
N PRO A 209 13.36 8.11 11.06
CA PRO A 209 14.17 9.04 11.87
C PRO A 209 13.89 10.51 11.55
N TYR A 210 13.47 10.82 10.32
CA TYR A 210 13.16 12.19 9.91
C TYR A 210 11.78 12.62 10.41
N ALA A 211 10.82 11.69 10.46
CA ALA A 211 9.51 11.93 11.06
C ALA A 211 9.62 12.32 12.55
N GLU A 212 10.51 11.67 13.31
CA GLU A 212 10.74 11.95 14.73
C GLU A 212 11.45 13.27 14.97
N THR A 213 12.37 13.65 14.09
CA THR A 213 13.21 14.87 14.26
C THR A 213 12.61 16.11 13.62
N GLY A 214 11.50 15.98 12.87
CA GLY A 214 10.91 17.08 12.11
C GLY A 214 11.76 17.56 10.93
N LYS A 215 12.84 16.83 10.59
CA LYS A 215 13.67 17.15 9.43
C LYS A 215 13.01 16.63 8.16
N TRP A 216 13.30 17.28 7.05
CA TRP A 216 12.87 16.79 5.75
C TRP A 216 13.82 15.70 5.20
N TYR A 217 13.24 14.83 4.39
CA TYR A 217 13.94 13.79 3.65
C TYR A 217 13.58 13.89 2.16
N ALA A 218 14.52 13.64 1.28
CA ALA A 218 14.25 13.55 -0.14
C ALA A 218 15.07 12.45 -0.82
N GLU A 219 14.41 11.74 -1.71
CA GLU A 219 15.05 10.73 -2.56
C GLU A 219 14.51 10.81 -3.99
N THR A 220 15.34 10.37 -4.95
CA THR A 220 14.91 10.22 -6.34
C THR A 220 14.42 8.80 -6.56
N VAL A 221 13.19 8.67 -7.05
CA VAL A 221 12.56 7.39 -7.38
C VAL A 221 12.19 7.40 -8.86
N ALA A 222 12.83 6.57 -9.66
CA ALA A 222 12.71 6.56 -11.12
C ALA A 222 13.03 7.94 -11.72
N HIS A 223 12.03 8.67 -12.19
CA HIS A 223 12.16 9.99 -12.83
C HIS A 223 11.48 11.11 -12.04
N ALA A 224 11.23 10.90 -10.76
CA ALA A 224 10.62 11.86 -9.87
C ALA A 224 11.40 11.96 -8.57
N THR A 225 11.34 13.11 -7.93
CA THR A 225 11.82 13.29 -6.56
C THR A 225 10.62 13.20 -5.63
N TRP A 226 10.73 12.34 -4.63
CA TRP A 226 9.82 12.28 -3.49
C TRP A 226 10.50 12.98 -2.31
N MET A 227 9.77 13.89 -1.66
CA MET A 227 10.20 14.61 -0.46
C MET A 227 9.17 14.40 0.64
N PHE A 228 9.63 14.28 1.88
CA PHE A 228 8.83 14.01 3.06
C PHE A 228 9.28 14.86 4.23
N TRP A 229 8.33 15.33 5.03
CA TRP A 229 8.57 15.94 6.33
C TRP A 229 7.30 15.91 7.19
N ARG A 230 7.45 16.22 8.47
CA ARG A 230 6.34 16.33 9.42
C ARG A 230 6.20 17.77 9.90
N VAL A 231 4.97 18.28 9.93
CA VAL A 231 4.61 19.55 10.56
C VAL A 231 3.50 19.28 11.55
N GLN A 232 3.78 19.50 12.84
CA GLN A 232 2.84 19.19 13.92
C GLN A 232 2.35 17.72 13.85
N SER A 233 1.04 17.52 13.68
CA SER A 233 0.40 16.20 13.55
C SER A 233 0.07 15.83 12.09
N VAL A 234 0.73 16.46 11.12
CA VAL A 234 0.49 16.19 9.68
C VAL A 234 1.80 15.77 9.02
N TYR A 235 1.74 14.65 8.32
CA TYR A 235 2.79 14.21 7.43
C TYR A 235 2.56 14.79 6.04
N CYS A 236 3.59 15.43 5.52
CA CYS A 236 3.59 16.05 4.20
C CYS A 236 4.49 15.24 3.26
N SER A 237 3.97 14.95 2.10
CA SER A 237 4.69 14.31 1.00
C SER A 237 4.59 15.18 -0.24
N VAL A 238 5.71 15.43 -0.90
CA VAL A 238 5.76 16.13 -2.18
C VAL A 238 6.43 15.23 -3.22
N VAL A 239 5.85 15.18 -4.41
CA VAL A 239 6.44 14.51 -5.57
C VAL A 239 6.52 15.50 -6.74
N ALA A 240 7.67 15.56 -7.39
CA ALA A 240 7.87 16.41 -8.56
C ALA A 240 8.79 15.74 -9.59
N ASN A 241 8.62 16.10 -10.86
CA ASN A 241 9.41 15.59 -11.97
C ASN A 241 10.72 16.37 -12.20
N VAL A 242 11.41 16.71 -11.11
CA VAL A 242 12.70 17.43 -11.14
C VAL A 242 13.67 16.80 -10.14
N PRO A 243 14.99 16.99 -10.28
CA PRO A 243 15.98 16.57 -9.28
C PRO A 243 15.72 17.21 -7.90
N LYS A 244 16.15 16.54 -6.84
CA LYS A 244 15.94 16.98 -5.46
C LYS A 244 16.54 18.36 -5.14
N GLU A 245 17.69 18.66 -5.74
CA GLU A 245 18.37 19.94 -5.59
C GLU A 245 17.53 21.10 -6.17
N VAL A 246 16.85 20.84 -7.29
CA VAL A 246 15.92 21.79 -7.93
C VAL A 246 14.65 21.91 -7.11
N LEU A 247 14.06 20.78 -6.68
CA LEU A 247 12.83 20.78 -5.88
C LEU A 247 13.02 21.56 -4.59
N ALA A 248 14.16 21.40 -3.91
CA ALA A 248 14.49 22.14 -2.68
C ALA A 248 14.45 23.66 -2.88
N THR A 249 14.83 24.19 -4.04
CA THR A 249 14.78 25.64 -4.35
C THR A 249 13.37 26.18 -4.50
N TYR A 250 12.35 25.31 -4.61
CA TYR A 250 10.95 25.72 -4.75
C TYR A 250 10.33 26.05 -3.40
N PHE A 251 10.90 25.59 -2.31
CA PHE A 251 10.44 25.94 -0.98
C PHE A 251 10.96 27.32 -0.59
N VAL A 252 10.11 28.07 0.08
CA VAL A 252 10.52 29.37 0.65
C VAL A 252 11.38 29.09 1.90
N GLU A 253 12.38 29.91 2.15
CA GLU A 253 13.27 29.78 3.29
C GLU A 253 12.45 29.70 4.60
N GLY A 254 12.72 28.68 5.42
CA GLY A 254 11.95 28.40 6.65
C GLY A 254 10.67 27.58 6.45
N ALA A 255 10.40 27.09 5.24
CA ALA A 255 9.24 26.23 4.96
C ALA A 255 9.51 24.74 5.23
N LEU A 256 10.76 24.35 5.44
CA LEU A 256 11.24 22.98 5.70
C LEU A 256 11.95 22.88 7.04
#